data_97ea28e129c25cdaf47175919bc5a8bf
#
_entry.id   97ea28e129c25cdaf47175919bc5a8bf
#
_cell.length_a   1.000
_cell.length_b   1.000
_cell.length_c   1.000
_cell.angle_alpha   90.00
_cell.angle_beta   90.00
_cell.angle_gamma   90.00
#
_symmetry.space_group_name_H-M   'P 1'
#
loop_
_entity.id
_entity.type
_entity.pdbx_description
1 polymer ?
#
loop_
_entity_poly.entity_id
_entity_poly.type
_entity_poly.pdbx_seq_one_letter_code
_entity_poly.pdbx_strand_id
1 'polypeptide(L)'
;MISKKLLIPMRLLADQALLEHLPSGHPARASIEADLDKRSSGWIGEQNLAYYLDMFEIADFHVFYGLHLDDCQIDVLILTPTFISLIEVKNYSGILIFTSEKGQVIRRMGDRRDGFPNSLLQVGRHRELLLRWLTAHGLPAIPIEADVVISNPSTIIENPTHSRRVQNHVFHAEQAPLKIQAMLEKHSGGRRYTPFLQQIETQLLQAHSDPFTNVLNTFNIQPSELLRGVRCTRCRNYAMRRIYANWHCPHCGYKSKTAHESMILHYFLLMGQTMTNKQCREFLNLGADQRLIVNRLIKKMNLTLSGNGRGKGLYYLSPSHEQLSQCLKNTIKSRRKRR
;
A
#
# COMPACT_ATOMS: atom_id res chain seq x y z
N MET A 1 -18.90 6.14 -5.76
CA MET A 1 -18.20 5.03 -6.48
C MET A 1 -16.73 4.99 -6.06
N ILE A 2 -16.15 3.82 -5.84
CA ILE A 2 -14.71 3.68 -5.57
C ILE A 2 -13.97 3.63 -6.91
N SER A 3 -13.27 4.71 -7.25
CA SER A 3 -12.49 4.84 -8.49
C SER A 3 -11.10 4.17 -8.37
N LYS A 4 -10.48 4.24 -7.18
CA LYS A 4 -9.25 3.50 -6.87
C LYS A 4 -9.39 2.79 -5.53
N LYS A 5 -9.30 1.46 -5.56
CA LYS A 5 -9.45 0.60 -4.36
C LYS A 5 -8.31 0.79 -3.37
N LEU A 6 -8.61 0.60 -2.09
CA LEU A 6 -7.59 0.47 -1.05
C LEU A 6 -6.89 -0.88 -1.21
N LEU A 7 -5.62 -0.82 -1.60
CA LEU A 7 -4.76 -1.98 -1.78
C LEU A 7 -3.75 -2.11 -0.63
N ILE A 8 -3.25 -3.32 -0.40
CA ILE A 8 -2.14 -3.51 0.53
C ILE A 8 -0.91 -2.79 -0.02
N PRO A 9 -0.26 -1.87 0.71
CA PRO A 9 0.89 -1.12 0.20
C PRO A 9 1.99 -2.05 -0.33
N MET A 10 2.53 -1.74 -1.52
CA MET A 10 3.58 -2.55 -2.17
C MET A 10 4.78 -2.78 -1.26
N ARG A 11 5.18 -1.74 -0.50
CA ARG A 11 6.27 -1.84 0.46
C ARG A 11 5.97 -2.85 1.58
N LEU A 12 4.75 -2.89 2.08
CA LEU A 12 4.33 -3.85 3.11
C LEU A 12 4.40 -5.29 2.58
N LEU A 13 3.97 -5.52 1.34
CA LEU A 13 4.11 -6.82 0.67
C LEU A 13 5.57 -7.21 0.49
N ALA A 14 6.42 -6.26 0.09
CA ALA A 14 7.85 -6.50 -0.13
C ALA A 14 8.60 -6.79 1.18
N ASP A 15 8.35 -6.05 2.26
CA ASP A 15 8.95 -6.31 3.58
C ASP A 15 8.53 -7.68 4.12
N GLN A 16 7.27 -8.06 3.94
CA GLN A 16 6.78 -9.40 4.31
C GLN A 16 7.49 -10.50 3.50
N ALA A 17 7.59 -10.33 2.18
CA ALA A 17 8.29 -11.27 1.31
C ALA A 17 9.77 -11.38 1.71
N LEU A 18 10.42 -10.25 2.00
CA LEU A 18 11.82 -10.22 2.41
C LEU A 18 12.06 -11.01 3.71
N LEU A 19 11.23 -10.78 4.73
CA LEU A 19 11.32 -11.55 5.99
C LEU A 19 11.12 -13.05 5.78
N GLU A 20 10.31 -13.44 4.81
CA GLU A 20 10.12 -14.84 4.47
C GLU A 20 11.35 -15.44 3.81
N HIS A 21 12.08 -14.68 3.00
CA HIS A 21 13.28 -15.13 2.27
C HIS A 21 14.60 -14.91 3.03
N LEU A 22 14.59 -14.39 4.25
CA LEU A 22 15.80 -14.24 5.06
C LEU A 22 15.96 -15.38 6.08
N PRO A 23 17.19 -15.86 6.31
CA PRO A 23 17.49 -16.76 7.42
C PRO A 23 17.01 -16.19 8.76
N SER A 24 16.65 -17.07 9.70
CA SER A 24 16.13 -16.64 11.02
C SER A 24 17.10 -15.78 11.82
N GLY A 25 18.41 -16.02 11.68
CA GLY A 25 19.47 -15.25 12.35
C GLY A 25 20.00 -14.04 11.58
N HIS A 26 19.36 -13.64 10.46
CA HIS A 26 19.88 -12.53 9.67
C HIS A 26 19.80 -11.20 10.42
N PRO A 27 20.90 -10.38 10.49
CA PRO A 27 20.96 -9.17 11.31
C PRO A 27 19.92 -8.10 10.94
N ALA A 28 19.55 -7.97 9.67
CA ALA A 28 18.55 -7.00 9.22
C ALA A 28 17.10 -7.33 9.61
N ARG A 29 16.81 -8.53 10.16
CA ARG A 29 15.42 -8.93 10.46
C ARG A 29 14.72 -7.97 11.41
N ALA A 30 15.39 -7.53 12.47
CA ALA A 30 14.79 -6.64 13.47
C ALA A 30 14.36 -5.29 12.85
N SER A 31 15.21 -4.71 11.99
CA SER A 31 14.87 -3.45 11.30
C SER A 31 13.75 -3.61 10.29
N ILE A 32 13.69 -4.73 9.56
CA ILE A 32 12.61 -5.03 8.62
C ILE A 32 11.29 -5.27 9.37
N GLU A 33 11.33 -5.97 10.51
CA GLU A 33 10.16 -6.20 11.35
C GLU A 33 9.60 -4.91 11.92
N ALA A 34 10.47 -3.98 12.34
CA ALA A 34 10.06 -2.66 12.80
C ALA A 34 9.42 -1.81 11.67
N ASP A 35 9.98 -1.84 10.45
CA ASP A 35 9.38 -1.14 9.28
C ASP A 35 8.04 -1.76 8.89
N LEU A 36 7.95 -3.08 8.87
CA LEU A 36 6.72 -3.82 8.59
C LEU A 36 5.61 -3.48 9.62
N ASP A 37 5.93 -3.41 10.90
CA ASP A 37 4.97 -3.08 11.95
C ASP A 37 4.46 -1.64 11.82
N LYS A 38 5.36 -0.68 11.54
CA LYS A 38 5.00 0.72 11.27
C LYS A 38 4.07 0.85 10.08
N ARG A 39 4.38 0.19 8.95
CA ARG A 39 3.56 0.23 7.73
C ARG A 39 2.23 -0.49 7.89
N SER A 40 2.24 -1.61 8.62
CA SER A 40 1.01 -2.33 8.95
C SER A 40 0.07 -1.47 9.78
N SER A 41 0.61 -0.71 10.74
CA SER A 41 -0.17 0.25 11.52
C SER A 41 -0.78 1.34 10.65
N GLY A 42 -0.03 1.93 9.71
CA GLY A 42 -0.55 2.92 8.75
C GLY A 42 -1.70 2.34 7.93
N TRP A 43 -1.47 1.18 7.30
CA TRP A 43 -2.50 0.51 6.48
C TRP A 43 -3.77 0.13 7.27
N ILE A 44 -3.64 -0.26 8.55
CA ILE A 44 -4.80 -0.47 9.43
C ILE A 44 -5.59 0.83 9.59
N GLY A 45 -4.88 1.95 9.74
CA GLY A 45 -5.53 3.26 9.85
C GLY A 45 -6.33 3.63 8.62
N GLU A 46 -5.77 3.42 7.44
CA GLU A 46 -6.48 3.64 6.17
C GLU A 46 -7.70 2.71 6.04
N GLN A 47 -7.59 1.43 6.45
CA GLN A 47 -8.73 0.51 6.47
C GLN A 47 -9.84 0.95 7.43
N ASN A 48 -9.48 1.50 8.60
CA ASN A 48 -10.47 2.00 9.56
C ASN A 48 -11.24 3.19 8.97
N LEU A 49 -10.56 4.13 8.32
CA LEU A 49 -11.25 5.23 7.64
C LEU A 49 -12.12 4.72 6.49
N ALA A 50 -11.60 3.81 5.65
CA ALA A 50 -12.36 3.25 4.53
C ALA A 50 -13.66 2.58 5.00
N TYR A 51 -13.64 1.90 6.15
CA TYR A 51 -14.83 1.30 6.76
C TYR A 51 -15.94 2.33 7.01
N TYR A 52 -15.61 3.52 7.57
CA TYR A 52 -16.59 4.58 7.81
C TYR A 52 -17.04 5.25 6.53
N LEU A 53 -16.14 5.40 5.54
CA LEU A 53 -16.51 5.96 4.23
C LEU A 53 -17.41 5.03 3.42
N ASP A 54 -17.22 3.69 3.53
CA ASP A 54 -18.07 2.70 2.87
C ASP A 54 -19.52 2.68 3.41
N MET A 55 -19.72 3.15 4.65
CA MET A 55 -21.08 3.29 5.23
C MET A 55 -21.81 4.53 4.72
N PHE A 56 -21.13 5.39 3.98
CA PHE A 56 -21.63 6.66 3.52
C PHE A 56 -21.92 6.61 2.01
N GLU A 57 -23.15 6.25 1.67
CA GLU A 57 -23.59 6.20 0.27
C GLU A 57 -23.96 7.60 -0.21
N ILE A 58 -23.13 8.22 -1.04
CA ILE A 58 -23.50 9.43 -1.78
C ILE A 58 -23.32 9.18 -3.28
N ALA A 59 -24.37 9.46 -4.03
CA ALA A 59 -24.33 9.50 -5.47
C ALA A 59 -23.29 10.55 -5.94
N ASP A 60 -22.61 10.27 -7.04
CA ASP A 60 -21.63 11.15 -7.70
C ASP A 60 -20.31 11.41 -6.95
N PHE A 61 -19.94 10.55 -5.99
CA PHE A 61 -18.61 10.58 -5.36
C PHE A 61 -17.65 9.61 -6.02
N HIS A 62 -16.41 10.10 -6.26
CA HIS A 62 -15.29 9.30 -6.74
C HIS A 62 -14.24 9.24 -5.63
N VAL A 63 -14.04 8.06 -5.06
CA VAL A 63 -13.09 7.85 -3.95
C VAL A 63 -11.83 7.16 -4.47
N PHE A 64 -10.68 7.75 -4.13
CA PHE A 64 -9.37 7.22 -4.48
C PHE A 64 -8.58 6.97 -3.20
N TYR A 65 -8.14 5.73 -2.98
CA TYR A 65 -7.27 5.36 -1.88
C TYR A 65 -5.82 5.22 -2.33
N GLY A 66 -4.87 5.82 -1.60
CA GLY A 66 -3.45 5.69 -1.83
C GLY A 66 -3.04 6.18 -3.22
N LEU A 67 -3.40 7.41 -3.57
CA LEU A 67 -3.08 8.01 -4.87
C LEU A 67 -1.65 8.58 -4.85
N HIS A 68 -0.81 8.17 -5.80
CA HIS A 68 0.54 8.72 -5.98
C HIS A 68 0.56 9.53 -7.27
N LEU A 69 0.80 10.83 -7.17
CA LEU A 69 0.94 11.78 -8.28
C LEU A 69 2.31 12.44 -8.14
N ASP A 70 3.25 12.11 -9.02
CA ASP A 70 4.62 12.65 -8.98
C ASP A 70 5.22 12.66 -7.56
N ASP A 71 5.35 13.83 -6.94
CA ASP A 71 5.91 14.02 -5.59
C ASP A 71 4.86 13.99 -4.47
N CYS A 72 3.61 13.65 -4.76
CA CYS A 72 2.50 13.71 -3.81
C CYS A 72 1.87 12.33 -3.59
N GLN A 73 1.91 11.85 -2.35
CA GLN A 73 1.13 10.70 -1.92
C GLN A 73 -0.08 11.19 -1.12
N ILE A 74 -1.27 10.84 -1.57
CA ILE A 74 -2.55 11.19 -0.95
C ILE A 74 -3.18 9.91 -0.42
N ASP A 75 -3.43 9.84 0.90
CA ASP A 75 -4.01 8.64 1.51
C ASP A 75 -5.45 8.42 1.03
N VAL A 76 -6.28 9.47 1.08
CA VAL A 76 -7.64 9.44 0.53
C VAL A 76 -7.97 10.75 -0.17
N LEU A 77 -8.47 10.64 -1.41
CA LEU A 77 -9.05 11.74 -2.17
C LEU A 77 -10.51 11.41 -2.47
N ILE A 78 -11.40 12.34 -2.16
CA ILE A 78 -12.82 12.26 -2.51
C ILE A 78 -13.12 13.40 -3.48
N LEU A 79 -13.44 13.07 -4.73
CA LEU A 79 -13.85 14.01 -5.75
C LEU A 79 -15.38 14.07 -5.76
N THR A 80 -15.91 15.27 -5.57
CA THR A 80 -17.36 15.55 -5.59
C THR A 80 -17.70 16.55 -6.70
N PRO A 81 -18.96 16.75 -7.03
CA PRO A 81 -19.35 17.77 -8.00
C PRO A 81 -18.99 19.22 -7.63
N THR A 82 -18.69 19.53 -6.39
CA THR A 82 -18.50 20.91 -5.91
C THR A 82 -17.17 21.17 -5.23
N PHE A 83 -16.49 20.15 -4.70
CA PHE A 83 -15.19 20.25 -4.05
C PHE A 83 -14.43 18.93 -4.11
N ILE A 84 -13.15 18.98 -3.78
CA ILE A 84 -12.30 17.81 -3.52
C ILE A 84 -11.97 17.78 -2.02
N SER A 85 -12.13 16.62 -1.37
CA SER A 85 -11.64 16.41 -0.01
C SER A 85 -10.34 15.60 -0.06
N LEU A 86 -9.26 16.13 0.54
CA LEU A 86 -8.01 15.45 0.79
C LEU A 86 -7.95 15.05 2.25
N ILE A 87 -7.71 13.78 2.53
CA ILE A 87 -7.62 13.27 3.88
C ILE A 87 -6.26 12.59 4.07
N GLU A 88 -5.50 13.09 5.03
CA GLU A 88 -4.29 12.48 5.55
C GLU A 88 -4.65 11.61 6.76
N VAL A 89 -4.28 10.33 6.74
CA VAL A 89 -4.64 9.36 7.80
C VAL A 89 -3.46 9.15 8.75
N LYS A 90 -3.71 9.27 10.04
CA LYS A 90 -2.72 8.98 11.10
C LYS A 90 -3.27 7.95 12.08
N ASN A 91 -2.56 6.83 12.23
CA ASN A 91 -2.89 5.77 13.17
C ASN A 91 -1.90 5.76 14.34
N TYR A 92 -1.94 6.81 15.15
CA TYR A 92 -1.14 6.90 16.38
C TYR A 92 -1.93 6.36 17.57
N SER A 93 -1.22 5.97 18.61
CA SER A 93 -1.79 5.66 19.94
C SER A 93 -1.32 6.68 20.97
N GLY A 94 -2.04 6.81 22.10
CA GLY A 94 -1.72 7.73 23.19
C GLY A 94 -2.36 9.10 23.01
N ILE A 95 -1.71 10.14 23.46
CA ILE A 95 -2.21 11.52 23.43
C ILE A 95 -1.44 12.29 22.36
N LEU A 96 -2.15 12.88 21.40
CA LEU A 96 -1.59 13.74 20.36
C LEU A 96 -1.86 15.20 20.71
N ILE A 97 -0.80 15.96 20.92
CA ILE A 97 -0.86 17.36 21.33
C ILE A 97 -0.45 18.22 20.13
N PHE A 98 -1.39 19.00 19.63
CA PHE A 98 -1.16 20.00 18.57
C PHE A 98 -0.79 21.33 19.21
N THR A 99 0.52 21.60 19.38
CA THR A 99 1.02 22.77 20.13
C THR A 99 0.80 24.10 19.41
N SER A 100 0.81 24.09 18.07
CA SER A 100 0.48 25.25 17.22
C SER A 100 0.22 24.78 15.79
N GLU A 101 -0.35 25.66 14.94
CA GLU A 101 -0.56 25.38 13.52
C GLU A 101 0.73 25.12 12.75
N LYS A 102 1.85 25.74 13.20
CA LYS A 102 3.17 25.65 12.57
C LYS A 102 4.16 24.78 13.33
N GLY A 103 3.80 24.29 14.54
CA GLY A 103 4.66 23.48 15.38
C GLY A 103 4.65 22.01 15.03
N GLN A 104 5.34 21.22 15.85
CA GLN A 104 5.28 19.76 15.78
C GLN A 104 4.01 19.24 16.45
N VAL A 105 3.62 18.01 16.08
CA VAL A 105 2.67 17.22 16.87
C VAL A 105 3.46 16.41 17.87
N ILE A 106 3.14 16.54 19.16
CA ILE A 106 3.77 15.77 20.24
C ILE A 106 2.86 14.60 20.57
N ARG A 107 3.41 13.39 20.55
CA ARG A 107 2.74 12.20 21.08
C ARG A 107 3.25 11.93 22.51
N ARG A 108 2.33 11.76 23.45
CA ARG A 108 2.61 11.33 24.82
C ARG A 108 2.07 9.92 25.06
N MET A 109 2.92 9.04 25.56
CA MET A 109 2.59 7.66 25.96
C MET A 109 3.22 7.39 27.33
N GLY A 110 2.44 7.51 28.40
CA GLY A 110 2.98 7.58 29.76
C GLY A 110 3.95 8.75 29.89
N ASP A 111 5.17 8.48 30.34
CA ASP A 111 6.22 9.50 30.52
C ASP A 111 7.00 9.80 29.22
N ARG A 112 6.85 8.97 28.21
CA ARG A 112 7.54 9.15 26.92
C ARG A 112 6.87 10.21 26.07
N ARG A 113 7.69 11.10 25.47
CA ARG A 113 7.27 12.12 24.52
C ARG A 113 8.04 11.98 23.22
N ASP A 114 7.32 11.90 22.10
CA ASP A 114 7.88 11.83 20.75
C ASP A 114 7.35 13.00 19.92
N GLY A 115 8.23 13.70 19.19
CA GLY A 115 7.85 14.75 18.25
C GLY A 115 7.64 14.20 16.84
N PHE A 116 6.54 14.62 16.19
CA PHE A 116 6.24 14.26 14.81
C PHE A 116 6.06 15.50 13.94
N PRO A 117 6.30 15.40 12.61
CA PRO A 117 5.91 16.45 11.68
C PRO A 117 4.42 16.78 11.80
N ASN A 118 4.08 18.05 11.64
CA ASN A 118 2.69 18.49 11.72
C ASN A 118 1.89 18.00 10.50
N SER A 119 0.91 17.14 10.74
CA SER A 119 0.07 16.55 9.70
C SER A 119 -0.81 17.58 8.98
N LEU A 120 -1.19 18.70 9.64
CA LEU A 120 -1.89 19.81 8.99
C LEU A 120 -1.02 20.54 7.96
N LEU A 121 0.30 20.65 8.20
CA LEU A 121 1.22 21.17 7.22
C LEU A 121 1.45 20.18 6.08
N GLN A 122 1.44 18.88 6.37
CA GLN A 122 1.59 17.84 5.36
C GLN A 122 0.39 17.87 4.39
N VAL A 123 -0.85 17.78 4.89
CA VAL A 123 -2.03 17.81 4.04
C VAL A 123 -2.20 19.13 3.30
N GLY A 124 -1.76 20.24 3.93
CA GLY A 124 -1.72 21.56 3.27
C GLY A 124 -0.77 21.57 2.06
N ARG A 125 0.41 20.96 2.16
CA ARG A 125 1.31 20.78 0.99
C ARG A 125 0.69 19.92 -0.09
N HIS A 126 0.03 18.82 0.27
CA HIS A 126 -0.67 17.95 -0.70
C HIS A 126 -1.77 18.72 -1.43
N ARG A 127 -2.51 19.59 -0.74
CA ARG A 127 -3.50 20.49 -1.35
C ARG A 127 -2.88 21.40 -2.41
N GLU A 128 -1.76 22.06 -2.10
CA GLU A 128 -1.08 22.96 -3.05
C GLU A 128 -0.51 22.20 -4.25
N LEU A 129 0.06 21.01 -4.02
CA LEU A 129 0.56 20.14 -5.09
C LEU A 129 -0.57 19.66 -6.01
N LEU A 130 -1.70 19.23 -5.45
CA LEU A 130 -2.86 18.83 -6.25
C LEU A 130 -3.44 19.99 -7.05
N LEU A 131 -3.53 21.19 -6.48
CA LEU A 131 -4.02 22.38 -7.19
C LEU A 131 -3.12 22.71 -8.38
N ARG A 132 -1.79 22.69 -8.21
CA ARG A 132 -0.83 22.86 -9.30
C ARG A 132 -0.98 21.77 -10.37
N TRP A 133 -1.15 20.52 -9.94
CA TRP A 133 -1.35 19.39 -10.84
C TRP A 133 -2.61 19.58 -11.68
N LEU A 134 -3.75 19.93 -11.09
CA LEU A 134 -5.00 20.23 -11.81
C LEU A 134 -4.80 21.33 -12.84
N THR A 135 -4.13 22.42 -12.45
CA THR A 135 -3.85 23.56 -13.35
C THR A 135 -2.96 23.15 -14.52
N ALA A 136 -1.88 22.38 -14.25
CA ALA A 136 -0.95 21.92 -15.28
C ALA A 136 -1.60 20.98 -16.30
N HIS A 137 -2.68 20.28 -15.90
CA HIS A 137 -3.44 19.39 -16.78
C HIS A 137 -4.67 20.05 -17.44
N GLY A 138 -4.78 21.38 -17.35
CA GLY A 138 -5.93 22.14 -17.94
C GLY A 138 -7.26 21.83 -17.28
N LEU A 139 -7.25 21.34 -16.05
CA LEU A 139 -8.44 21.04 -15.28
C LEU A 139 -8.90 22.25 -14.46
N PRO A 140 -10.19 22.39 -14.14
CA PRO A 140 -10.68 23.51 -13.36
C PRO A 140 -10.12 23.53 -11.93
N ALA A 141 -9.93 24.73 -11.39
CA ALA A 141 -9.57 24.93 -9.99
C ALA A 141 -10.79 24.65 -9.10
N ILE A 142 -10.95 23.40 -8.70
CA ILE A 142 -12.01 22.97 -7.78
C ILE A 142 -11.60 23.33 -6.35
N PRO A 143 -12.51 23.82 -5.48
CA PRO A 143 -12.21 24.01 -4.06
C PRO A 143 -11.68 22.72 -3.41
N ILE A 144 -10.59 22.81 -2.63
CA ILE A 144 -9.98 21.65 -1.98
C ILE A 144 -10.04 21.84 -0.47
N GLU A 145 -10.77 20.98 0.21
CA GLU A 145 -10.75 20.80 1.66
C GLU A 145 -9.65 19.82 2.02
N ALA A 146 -8.94 20.07 3.14
CA ALA A 146 -7.76 19.31 3.51
C ALA A 146 -7.76 19.00 5.01
N ASP A 147 -7.92 17.73 5.36
CA ASP A 147 -8.17 17.25 6.72
C ASP A 147 -7.18 16.17 7.16
N VAL A 148 -7.03 16.06 8.47
CA VAL A 148 -6.24 15.01 9.14
C VAL A 148 -7.18 14.13 9.95
N VAL A 149 -7.18 12.84 9.64
CA VAL A 149 -7.97 11.84 10.34
C VAL A 149 -7.12 11.02 11.27
N ILE A 150 -7.48 10.99 12.53
CA ILE A 150 -6.90 10.09 13.54
C ILE A 150 -7.74 8.82 13.57
N SER A 151 -7.20 7.75 13.02
CA SER A 151 -7.95 6.51 12.78
C SER A 151 -8.02 5.57 14.00
N ASN A 152 -7.14 5.75 15.00
CA ASN A 152 -7.20 4.99 16.23
C ASN A 152 -8.20 5.64 17.20
N PRO A 153 -9.32 4.98 17.56
CA PRO A 153 -10.36 5.58 18.40
C PRO A 153 -9.91 5.82 19.84
N SER A 154 -8.86 5.13 20.32
CA SER A 154 -8.33 5.32 21.68
C SER A 154 -7.38 6.52 21.80
N THR A 155 -7.06 7.19 20.71
CA THR A 155 -6.14 8.33 20.73
C THR A 155 -6.87 9.57 21.24
N ILE A 156 -6.25 10.29 22.18
CA ILE A 156 -6.77 11.55 22.67
C ILE A 156 -6.14 12.69 21.85
N ILE A 157 -6.96 13.58 21.34
CA ILE A 157 -6.51 14.77 20.60
C ILE A 157 -6.55 15.98 21.54
N GLU A 158 -5.40 16.56 21.83
CA GLU A 158 -5.28 17.78 22.65
C GLU A 158 -4.93 18.98 21.76
N ASN A 159 -5.66 20.08 21.93
CA ASN A 159 -5.46 21.36 21.26
C ASN A 159 -5.31 22.49 22.29
N PRO A 160 -4.18 22.56 23.04
CA PRO A 160 -4.02 23.50 24.16
C PRO A 160 -3.97 24.98 23.72
N THR A 161 -3.69 25.23 22.45
CA THR A 161 -3.69 26.60 21.88
C THR A 161 -5.05 27.04 21.36
N HIS A 162 -6.07 26.20 21.47
CA HIS A 162 -7.41 26.44 20.93
C HIS A 162 -7.42 26.86 19.44
N SER A 163 -6.46 26.34 18.66
CA SER A 163 -6.39 26.60 17.22
C SER A 163 -7.67 26.17 16.53
N ARG A 164 -8.33 27.11 15.86
CA ARG A 164 -9.53 26.82 15.05
C ARG A 164 -9.22 25.86 13.91
N ARG A 165 -8.01 25.94 13.36
CA ARG A 165 -7.58 25.03 12.29
C ARG A 165 -7.49 23.59 12.77
N VAL A 166 -6.94 23.35 13.96
CA VAL A 166 -6.91 22.01 14.58
C VAL A 166 -8.34 21.53 14.86
N GLN A 167 -9.18 22.37 15.46
CA GLN A 167 -10.57 22.03 15.80
C GLN A 167 -11.42 21.66 14.58
N ASN A 168 -11.20 22.34 13.44
CA ASN A 168 -12.01 22.15 12.24
C ASN A 168 -11.48 21.00 11.38
N HIS A 169 -10.17 20.77 11.34
CA HIS A 169 -9.51 19.91 10.37
C HIS A 169 -8.79 18.69 10.96
N VAL A 170 -8.88 18.43 12.29
CA VAL A 170 -8.34 17.23 12.91
C VAL A 170 -9.45 16.53 13.68
N PHE A 171 -9.78 15.30 13.29
CA PHE A 171 -10.89 14.56 13.89
C PHE A 171 -10.69 13.05 13.80
N HIS A 172 -11.49 12.28 14.53
CA HIS A 172 -11.46 10.82 14.47
C HIS A 172 -12.18 10.27 13.24
N ALA A 173 -11.75 9.08 12.77
CA ALA A 173 -12.29 8.45 11.56
C ALA A 173 -13.81 8.25 11.59
N GLU A 174 -14.40 7.98 12.76
CA GLU A 174 -15.85 7.84 12.95
C GLU A 174 -16.64 9.12 12.63
N GLN A 175 -15.99 10.29 12.70
CA GLN A 175 -16.59 11.58 12.39
C GLN A 175 -16.53 11.93 10.89
N ALA A 176 -15.79 11.15 10.08
CA ALA A 176 -15.59 11.46 8.67
C ALA A 176 -16.91 11.59 7.89
N PRO A 177 -17.93 10.73 8.06
CA PRO A 177 -19.22 10.90 7.39
C PRO A 177 -19.89 12.25 7.68
N LEU A 178 -19.94 12.64 8.96
CA LEU A 178 -20.55 13.92 9.39
C LEU A 178 -19.76 15.13 8.85
N LYS A 179 -18.42 15.04 8.83
CA LYS A 179 -17.55 16.10 8.28
C LYS A 179 -17.77 16.26 6.78
N ILE A 180 -17.86 15.17 6.03
CA ILE A 180 -18.14 15.20 4.59
C ILE A 180 -19.51 15.79 4.34
N GLN A 181 -20.54 15.43 5.11
CA GLN A 181 -21.89 16.01 5.01
C GLN A 181 -21.87 17.53 5.24
N ALA A 182 -21.18 18.01 6.27
CA ALA A 182 -21.02 19.44 6.54
C ALA A 182 -20.28 20.18 5.39
N MET A 183 -19.30 19.54 4.76
CA MET A 183 -18.63 20.11 3.57
C MET A 183 -19.56 20.18 2.37
N LEU A 184 -20.43 19.19 2.15
CA LEU A 184 -21.45 19.23 1.09
C LEU A 184 -22.40 20.39 1.30
N GLU A 185 -22.86 20.62 2.52
CA GLU A 185 -23.72 21.74 2.87
C GLU A 185 -23.00 23.08 2.65
N LYS A 186 -21.74 23.21 3.10
CA LYS A 186 -20.89 24.39 2.89
C LYS A 186 -20.74 24.75 1.41
N HIS A 187 -20.59 23.75 0.54
CA HIS A 187 -20.35 23.94 -0.89
C HIS A 187 -21.61 23.80 -1.75
N SER A 188 -22.82 23.66 -1.14
CA SER A 188 -24.10 23.41 -1.85
C SER A 188 -24.45 24.50 -2.85
N GLY A 189 -24.19 25.78 -2.53
CA GLY A 189 -24.41 26.93 -3.41
C GLY A 189 -23.26 27.24 -4.37
N GLY A 190 -22.19 26.44 -4.35
CA GLY A 190 -20.99 26.66 -5.15
C GLY A 190 -21.15 26.24 -6.62
N ARG A 191 -20.09 26.57 -7.41
CA ARG A 191 -19.99 26.10 -8.80
C ARG A 191 -19.95 24.58 -8.85
N ARG A 192 -20.74 23.98 -9.76
CA ARG A 192 -20.70 22.53 -10.02
C ARG A 192 -19.73 22.21 -11.15
N TYR A 193 -18.91 21.20 -10.92
CA TYR A 193 -17.89 20.71 -11.83
C TYR A 193 -18.25 19.35 -12.45
N THR A 194 -19.52 18.96 -12.38
CA THR A 194 -20.04 17.68 -12.89
C THR A 194 -19.53 17.32 -14.31
N PRO A 195 -19.46 18.25 -15.29
CA PRO A 195 -18.94 17.93 -16.63
C PRO A 195 -17.46 17.49 -16.66
N PHE A 196 -16.70 17.82 -15.62
CA PHE A 196 -15.25 17.52 -15.55
C PHE A 196 -14.93 16.28 -14.72
N LEU A 197 -15.88 15.72 -13.95
CA LEU A 197 -15.59 14.62 -13.01
C LEU A 197 -14.95 13.42 -13.70
N GLN A 198 -15.53 12.98 -14.83
CA GLN A 198 -15.00 11.85 -15.59
C GLN A 198 -13.59 12.11 -16.14
N GLN A 199 -13.35 13.34 -16.61
CA GLN A 199 -12.03 13.73 -17.11
C GLN A 199 -10.99 13.73 -15.98
N ILE A 200 -11.33 14.32 -14.82
CA ILE A 200 -10.45 14.37 -13.64
C ILE A 200 -10.16 12.96 -13.16
N GLU A 201 -11.19 12.11 -12.99
CA GLU A 201 -11.01 10.70 -12.60
C GLU A 201 -10.04 9.97 -13.53
N THR A 202 -10.27 10.07 -14.84
CA THR A 202 -9.45 9.41 -15.85
C THR A 202 -8.00 9.87 -15.77
N GLN A 203 -7.76 11.18 -15.68
CA GLN A 203 -6.40 11.73 -15.60
C GLN A 203 -5.69 11.38 -14.28
N LEU A 204 -6.40 11.39 -13.15
CA LEU A 204 -5.86 10.97 -11.86
C LEU A 204 -5.43 9.49 -11.88
N LEU A 205 -6.25 8.62 -12.48
CA LEU A 205 -5.92 7.20 -12.63
C LEU A 205 -4.75 6.95 -13.60
N GLN A 206 -4.66 7.72 -14.68
CA GLN A 206 -3.55 7.62 -15.64
C GLN A 206 -2.22 8.15 -15.07
N ALA A 207 -2.27 9.22 -14.28
CA ALA A 207 -1.09 9.80 -13.64
C ALA A 207 -0.62 8.99 -12.42
N HIS A 208 -1.50 8.16 -11.85
CA HIS A 208 -1.14 7.34 -10.70
C HIS A 208 -0.05 6.33 -11.05
N SER A 209 0.99 6.28 -10.23
CA SER A 209 2.06 5.29 -10.33
C SER A 209 2.34 4.66 -8.97
N ASP A 210 2.27 3.33 -8.88
CA ASP A 210 2.72 2.63 -7.68
C ASP A 210 4.26 2.58 -7.65
N PRO A 211 4.93 3.21 -6.67
CA PRO A 211 6.39 3.23 -6.64
C PRO A 211 6.93 1.81 -6.38
N PHE A 212 7.78 1.33 -7.29
CA PHE A 212 8.57 0.13 -7.01
C PHE A 212 9.59 0.46 -5.93
N THR A 213 9.51 -0.23 -4.81
CA THR A 213 10.46 -0.07 -3.70
C THR A 213 11.46 -1.22 -3.70
N ASN A 214 12.72 -0.93 -3.99
CA ASN A 214 13.80 -1.91 -3.84
C ASN A 214 14.13 -2.11 -2.36
N VAL A 215 13.45 -3.07 -1.73
CA VAL A 215 13.64 -3.37 -0.29
C VAL A 215 15.02 -3.93 0.02
N LEU A 216 15.65 -4.63 -0.93
CA LEU A 216 17.02 -5.14 -0.75
C LEU A 216 18.00 -3.99 -0.56
N ASN A 217 17.92 -2.97 -1.41
CA ASN A 217 18.77 -1.77 -1.28
C ASN A 217 18.45 -1.00 0.01
N THR A 218 17.16 -0.90 0.40
CA THR A 218 16.76 -0.19 1.63
C THR A 218 17.42 -0.77 2.88
N PHE A 219 17.56 -2.09 2.96
CA PHE A 219 18.13 -2.78 4.11
C PHE A 219 19.56 -3.29 3.86
N ASN A 220 20.19 -2.86 2.76
CA ASN A 220 21.54 -3.24 2.35
C ASN A 220 21.75 -4.76 2.33
N ILE A 221 20.82 -5.50 1.70
CA ILE A 221 20.83 -6.95 1.58
C ILE A 221 21.19 -7.34 0.15
N GLN A 222 22.13 -8.27 0.02
CA GLN A 222 22.51 -8.79 -1.28
C GLN A 222 21.54 -9.90 -1.74
N PRO A 223 21.22 -10.00 -3.03
CA PRO A 223 20.38 -11.09 -3.55
C PRO A 223 20.86 -12.51 -3.24
N SER A 224 22.16 -12.68 -2.97
CA SER A 224 22.77 -13.95 -2.56
C SER A 224 22.42 -14.38 -1.14
N GLU A 225 21.99 -13.46 -0.28
CA GLU A 225 21.61 -13.72 1.11
C GLU A 225 20.18 -14.29 1.23
N LEU A 226 19.40 -14.21 0.14
CA LEU A 226 18.03 -14.70 0.12
C LEU A 226 17.96 -16.23 0.05
N LEU A 227 17.12 -16.82 0.89
CA LEU A 227 16.74 -18.23 0.79
C LEU A 227 16.01 -18.46 -0.53
N ARG A 228 16.52 -19.41 -1.31
CA ARG A 228 15.96 -19.80 -2.60
C ARG A 228 15.24 -21.13 -2.52
N GLY A 229 14.32 -21.37 -3.43
CA GLY A 229 13.55 -22.60 -3.50
C GLY A 229 12.07 -22.39 -3.20
N VAL A 230 11.32 -23.50 -3.16
CA VAL A 230 9.89 -23.45 -2.87
C VAL A 230 9.68 -23.77 -1.39
N ARG A 231 9.10 -22.79 -0.69
CA ARG A 231 8.81 -22.86 0.73
C ARG A 231 7.54 -23.67 1.00
N CYS A 232 7.62 -24.58 1.95
CA CYS A 232 6.46 -25.33 2.42
C CYS A 232 5.49 -24.42 3.19
N THR A 233 4.24 -24.39 2.79
CA THR A 233 3.23 -23.57 3.46
C THR A 233 2.86 -24.09 4.85
N ARG A 234 3.13 -25.40 5.14
CA ARG A 234 2.87 -26.03 6.44
C ARG A 234 4.00 -25.84 7.44
N CYS A 235 5.22 -26.30 7.14
CA CYS A 235 6.37 -26.26 8.05
C CYS A 235 7.34 -25.10 7.78
N ARG A 236 7.12 -24.30 6.74
CA ARG A 236 7.89 -23.12 6.32
C ARG A 236 9.31 -23.36 5.85
N ASN A 237 9.77 -24.62 5.79
CA ASN A 237 11.10 -24.96 5.25
C ASN A 237 11.16 -24.74 3.75
N TYR A 238 12.29 -24.25 3.24
CA TYR A 238 12.63 -24.11 1.82
C TYR A 238 13.17 -25.44 1.26
N ALA A 239 12.37 -26.49 1.33
CA ALA A 239 12.80 -27.84 0.99
C ALA A 239 11.84 -28.57 0.02
N MET A 240 10.80 -27.87 -0.48
CA MET A 240 9.85 -28.55 -1.36
C MET A 240 10.51 -28.95 -2.68
N ARG A 241 10.32 -30.22 -3.05
CA ARG A 241 10.79 -30.79 -4.31
C ARG A 241 9.65 -30.99 -5.27
N ARG A 242 9.92 -30.76 -6.57
CA ARG A 242 8.95 -31.03 -7.61
C ARG A 242 8.86 -32.53 -7.84
N ILE A 243 7.64 -33.08 -7.65
CA ILE A 243 7.24 -34.44 -8.04
C ILE A 243 6.16 -34.34 -9.13
N TYR A 244 5.68 -35.47 -9.64
CA TYR A 244 4.63 -35.44 -10.68
C TYR A 244 3.43 -34.61 -10.23
N ALA A 245 3.16 -33.53 -10.99
CA ALA A 245 2.07 -32.57 -10.79
C ALA A 245 2.01 -31.82 -9.43
N ASN A 246 2.88 -32.13 -8.46
CA ASN A 246 2.86 -31.55 -7.11
C ASN A 246 4.23 -31.07 -6.64
N TRP A 247 4.24 -30.27 -5.59
CA TRP A 247 5.37 -30.00 -4.72
C TRP A 247 5.24 -30.85 -3.46
N HIS A 248 6.28 -31.57 -3.09
CA HIS A 248 6.34 -32.42 -1.90
C HIS A 248 7.39 -31.89 -0.94
N CYS A 249 7.02 -31.72 0.32
CA CYS A 249 7.94 -31.34 1.38
C CYS A 249 8.54 -32.60 2.04
N PRO A 250 9.84 -32.90 1.88
CA PRO A 250 10.45 -34.08 2.50
C PRO A 250 10.52 -33.98 4.03
N HIS A 251 10.43 -32.74 4.59
CA HIS A 251 10.49 -32.53 6.03
C HIS A 251 9.19 -32.89 6.76
N CYS A 252 8.01 -32.58 6.18
CA CYS A 252 6.72 -32.81 6.86
C CYS A 252 5.68 -33.57 6.03
N GLY A 253 6.08 -34.11 4.88
CA GLY A 253 5.21 -34.89 3.99
C GLY A 253 4.13 -34.08 3.25
N TYR A 254 4.01 -32.76 3.49
CA TYR A 254 2.96 -31.94 2.89
C TYR A 254 3.10 -31.87 1.37
N LYS A 255 1.98 -31.95 0.67
CA LYS A 255 1.90 -31.83 -0.80
C LYS A 255 1.08 -30.60 -1.18
N SER A 256 1.54 -29.84 -2.20
CA SER A 256 0.86 -28.66 -2.71
C SER A 256 0.98 -28.58 -4.22
N LYS A 257 -0.07 -28.15 -4.91
CA LYS A 257 -0.02 -27.85 -6.36
C LYS A 257 0.50 -26.43 -6.64
N THR A 258 0.35 -25.52 -5.67
CA THR A 258 0.49 -24.06 -5.84
C THR A 258 1.60 -23.42 -4.98
N ALA A 259 2.38 -24.21 -4.23
CA ALA A 259 3.40 -23.66 -3.32
C ALA A 259 4.43 -22.73 -4.00
N HIS A 260 4.64 -22.85 -5.32
CA HIS A 260 5.53 -22.00 -6.11
C HIS A 260 4.96 -20.61 -6.41
N GLU A 261 3.63 -20.45 -6.39
CA GLU A 261 2.97 -19.21 -6.82
C GLU A 261 3.38 -18.02 -5.95
N SER A 262 3.30 -18.15 -4.63
CA SER A 262 3.76 -17.09 -3.72
C SER A 262 5.25 -16.79 -3.88
N MET A 263 6.09 -17.79 -4.15
CA MET A 263 7.52 -17.59 -4.38
C MET A 263 7.79 -16.79 -5.65
N ILE A 264 7.06 -17.06 -6.73
CA ILE A 264 7.15 -16.28 -7.98
C ILE A 264 6.68 -14.84 -7.75
N LEU A 265 5.60 -14.62 -7.00
CA LEU A 265 5.15 -13.27 -6.66
C LEU A 265 6.19 -12.53 -5.78
N HIS A 266 6.83 -13.22 -4.83
CA HIS A 266 7.92 -12.65 -4.04
C HIS A 266 9.13 -12.27 -4.90
N TYR A 267 9.42 -13.01 -5.96
CA TYR A 267 10.46 -12.60 -6.91
C TYR A 267 10.22 -11.18 -7.43
N PHE A 268 9.00 -10.88 -7.88
CA PHE A 268 8.66 -9.56 -8.41
C PHE A 268 8.73 -8.45 -7.35
N LEU A 269 8.43 -8.76 -6.10
CA LEU A 269 8.53 -7.80 -4.98
C LEU A 269 9.99 -7.53 -4.55
N LEU A 270 10.89 -8.51 -4.72
CA LEU A 270 12.26 -8.45 -4.20
C LEU A 270 13.31 -8.17 -5.26
N MET A 271 13.16 -8.74 -6.46
CA MET A 271 14.21 -8.75 -7.48
C MET A 271 13.97 -7.77 -8.63
N GLY A 272 12.72 -7.41 -8.92
CA GLY A 272 12.37 -6.46 -9.98
C GLY A 272 11.10 -6.81 -10.73
N GLN A 273 10.68 -5.90 -11.61
CA GLN A 273 9.39 -5.98 -12.32
C GLN A 273 9.39 -6.95 -13.51
N THR A 274 10.52 -7.54 -13.86
CA THR A 274 10.64 -8.49 -14.97
C THR A 274 11.35 -9.75 -14.52
N MET A 275 10.98 -10.89 -15.11
CA MET A 275 11.55 -12.20 -14.75
C MET A 275 11.70 -13.07 -15.99
N THR A 276 12.92 -13.53 -16.29
CA THR A 276 13.17 -14.54 -17.31
C THR A 276 12.92 -15.96 -16.75
N ASN A 277 12.73 -16.94 -17.66
CA ASN A 277 12.64 -18.34 -17.22
C ASN A 277 13.88 -18.80 -16.41
N LYS A 278 15.08 -18.33 -16.78
CA LYS A 278 16.32 -18.65 -16.06
C LYS A 278 16.27 -18.11 -14.63
N GLN A 279 15.92 -16.84 -14.45
CA GLN A 279 15.81 -16.22 -13.13
C GLN A 279 14.74 -16.90 -12.26
N CYS A 280 13.60 -17.29 -12.85
CA CYS A 280 12.57 -18.04 -12.14
C CYS A 280 13.09 -19.39 -11.64
N ARG A 281 13.82 -20.15 -12.49
CA ARG A 281 14.41 -21.42 -12.09
C ARG A 281 15.42 -21.24 -10.95
N GLU A 282 16.31 -20.27 -11.08
CA GLU A 282 17.30 -19.96 -10.05
C GLU A 282 16.66 -19.57 -8.72
N PHE A 283 15.60 -18.77 -8.76
CA PHE A 283 14.87 -18.34 -7.56
C PHE A 283 14.12 -19.51 -6.90
N LEU A 284 13.51 -20.40 -7.69
CA LEU A 284 12.81 -21.59 -7.20
C LEU A 284 13.74 -22.77 -6.89
N ASN A 285 15.06 -22.59 -7.06
CA ASN A 285 16.09 -23.64 -6.93
C ASN A 285 15.78 -24.89 -7.79
N LEU A 286 15.50 -24.65 -9.07
CA LEU A 286 15.21 -25.65 -10.09
C LEU A 286 16.35 -25.76 -11.11
N GLY A 287 16.65 -26.98 -11.55
CA GLY A 287 17.72 -27.27 -12.52
C GLY A 287 17.46 -26.74 -13.93
N ALA A 288 18.49 -26.77 -14.77
CA ALA A 288 18.41 -26.33 -16.15
C ALA A 288 17.46 -27.19 -17.01
N ASP A 289 17.37 -28.48 -16.69
CA ASP A 289 16.47 -29.49 -17.28
C ASP A 289 14.98 -29.18 -17.03
N GLN A 290 14.67 -28.37 -16.04
CA GLN A 290 13.28 -28.05 -15.64
C GLN A 290 12.70 -26.81 -16.34
N ARG A 291 13.32 -26.36 -17.42
CA ARG A 291 12.86 -25.18 -18.22
C ARG A 291 11.41 -25.30 -18.65
N LEU A 292 11.00 -26.46 -19.17
CA LEU A 292 9.63 -26.68 -19.64
C LEU A 292 8.60 -26.71 -18.49
N ILE A 293 9.03 -27.20 -17.33
CA ILE A 293 8.20 -27.21 -16.12
C ILE A 293 7.90 -25.77 -15.71
N VAL A 294 8.89 -24.91 -15.62
CA VAL A 294 8.71 -23.49 -15.25
C VAL A 294 7.81 -22.77 -16.23
N ASN A 295 7.94 -22.98 -17.56
CA ASN A 295 7.01 -22.43 -18.53
C ASN A 295 5.56 -22.80 -18.26
N ARG A 296 5.30 -24.10 -17.90
CA ARG A 296 3.95 -24.55 -17.54
C ARG A 296 3.44 -23.95 -16.24
N LEU A 297 4.30 -23.78 -15.24
CA LEU A 297 3.93 -23.16 -13.95
C LEU A 297 3.53 -21.69 -14.15
N ILE A 298 4.36 -20.91 -14.86
CA ILE A 298 4.12 -19.50 -15.12
C ILE A 298 2.86 -19.31 -16.00
N LYS A 299 2.67 -20.16 -17.02
CA LYS A 299 1.46 -20.11 -17.87
C LYS A 299 0.18 -20.28 -17.03
N LYS A 300 0.18 -21.17 -16.02
CA LYS A 300 -0.95 -21.35 -15.12
C LYS A 300 -1.24 -20.14 -14.22
N MET A 301 -0.24 -19.30 -13.99
CA MET A 301 -0.40 -18.04 -13.23
C MET A 301 -0.86 -16.87 -14.10
N ASN A 302 -1.06 -17.08 -15.41
CA ASN A 302 -1.48 -16.05 -16.39
C ASN A 302 -0.57 -14.81 -16.38
N LEU A 303 0.76 -14.98 -16.14
CA LEU A 303 1.69 -13.87 -16.21
C LEU A 303 1.89 -13.42 -17.65
N THR A 304 1.94 -12.10 -17.87
CA THR A 304 2.13 -11.49 -19.19
C THR A 304 3.55 -11.73 -19.66
N LEU A 305 3.67 -12.40 -20.84
CA LEU A 305 4.93 -12.58 -21.53
C LEU A 305 5.21 -11.37 -22.42
N SER A 306 6.42 -10.85 -22.39
CA SER A 306 6.88 -9.70 -23.17
C SER A 306 8.29 -9.94 -23.73
N GLY A 307 8.76 -9.04 -24.60
CA GLY A 307 10.08 -9.12 -25.22
C GLY A 307 10.04 -9.43 -26.72
N ASN A 308 11.14 -9.09 -27.40
CA ASN A 308 11.29 -9.27 -28.85
C ASN A 308 12.07 -10.55 -29.16
N GLY A 309 11.45 -11.49 -29.89
CA GLY A 309 12.14 -12.63 -30.49
C GLY A 309 11.84 -13.99 -29.89
N ARG A 310 12.56 -15.01 -30.42
CA ARG A 310 12.46 -16.41 -29.96
C ARG A 310 13.60 -16.70 -28.96
N GLY A 311 13.28 -17.01 -27.72
CA GLY A 311 14.23 -17.56 -26.76
C GLY A 311 14.84 -16.58 -25.76
N LYS A 312 16.04 -16.04 -25.98
CA LYS A 312 16.80 -15.27 -24.97
C LYS A 312 16.26 -13.89 -24.60
N GLY A 313 15.39 -13.28 -25.42
CA GLY A 313 14.80 -11.96 -25.19
C GLY A 313 13.43 -11.98 -24.50
N LEU A 314 12.90 -13.15 -24.14
CA LEU A 314 11.59 -13.27 -23.52
C LEU A 314 11.66 -13.16 -21.99
N TYR A 315 10.75 -12.35 -21.43
CA TYR A 315 10.59 -12.18 -19.98
C TYR A 315 9.12 -12.03 -19.60
N TYR A 316 8.81 -12.29 -18.36
CA TYR A 316 7.48 -12.11 -17.79
C TYR A 316 7.43 -10.81 -17.02
N LEU A 317 6.32 -10.10 -17.13
CA LEU A 317 6.05 -8.86 -16.39
C LEU A 317 5.48 -9.19 -15.02
N SER A 318 5.77 -8.32 -14.04
CA SER A 318 5.13 -8.36 -12.73
C SER A 318 3.61 -8.26 -12.88
N PRO A 319 2.84 -9.01 -12.09
CA PRO A 319 1.41 -8.73 -11.93
C PRO A 319 1.17 -7.30 -11.47
N SER A 320 -0.02 -6.78 -11.75
CA SER A 320 -0.42 -5.47 -11.23
C SER A 320 -0.44 -5.43 -9.70
N HIS A 321 -0.37 -4.24 -9.10
CA HIS A 321 -0.48 -4.06 -7.66
C HIS A 321 -1.76 -4.69 -7.09
N GLU A 322 -2.88 -4.55 -7.78
CA GLU A 322 -4.15 -5.16 -7.37
C GLU A 322 -4.05 -6.69 -7.33
N GLN A 323 -3.47 -7.31 -8.35
CA GLN A 323 -3.26 -8.76 -8.40
C GLN A 323 -2.33 -9.24 -7.27
N LEU A 324 -1.20 -8.55 -7.04
CA LEU A 324 -0.26 -8.84 -5.94
C LEU A 324 -0.95 -8.72 -4.59
N SER A 325 -1.69 -7.64 -4.36
CA SER A 325 -2.45 -7.39 -3.14
C SER A 325 -3.48 -8.49 -2.87
N GLN A 326 -4.22 -8.91 -3.89
CA GLN A 326 -5.23 -9.96 -3.78
C GLN A 326 -4.61 -11.34 -3.50
N CYS A 327 -3.58 -11.74 -4.25
CA CYS A 327 -2.94 -13.04 -4.09
C CYS A 327 -2.21 -13.18 -2.74
N LEU A 328 -1.61 -12.11 -2.22
CA LEU A 328 -0.82 -12.14 -0.99
C LEU A 328 -1.58 -11.71 0.27
N LYS A 329 -2.86 -11.33 0.15
CA LYS A 329 -3.71 -10.88 1.28
C LYS A 329 -3.71 -11.85 2.48
N ASN A 330 -3.74 -13.15 2.23
CA ASN A 330 -3.78 -14.17 3.28
C ASN A 330 -2.46 -14.30 4.04
N THR A 331 -1.35 -13.97 3.41
CA THR A 331 -0.01 -14.01 4.03
C THR A 331 0.10 -12.99 5.17
N ILE A 332 -0.47 -11.80 4.98
CA ILE A 332 -0.50 -10.73 5.98
C ILE A 332 -1.46 -11.04 7.13
N LYS A 333 -2.67 -11.55 6.81
CA LYS A 333 -3.67 -11.91 7.85
C LYS A 333 -3.20 -13.00 8.79
N SER A 334 -2.39 -13.95 8.32
CA SER A 334 -1.90 -15.07 9.14
C SER A 334 -0.93 -14.62 10.26
N ARG A 335 -0.27 -13.47 10.12
CA ARG A 335 0.63 -12.92 11.14
C ARG A 335 -0.12 -12.24 12.29
N ARG A 336 -1.27 -11.59 12.01
CA ARG A 336 -2.13 -10.97 13.02
C ARG A 336 -2.71 -11.96 14.04
N LYS A 337 -3.02 -13.19 13.62
CA LYS A 337 -3.59 -14.23 14.51
C LYS A 337 -2.57 -14.86 15.46
N ARG A 338 -1.27 -14.48 15.36
CA ARG A 338 -0.17 -15.07 16.17
C ARG A 338 0.41 -14.09 17.19
N ARG A 339 -0.09 -12.87 17.26
CA ARG A 339 0.15 -11.87 18.29
C ARG A 339 -1.10 -11.71 19.14
#